data_83f7f72e1f418f5b339ae98d629250a6
#
_entry.id   83f7f72e1f418f5b339ae98d629250a6
#
_cell.length_a   1.000
_cell.length_b   1.000
_cell.length_c   1.000
_cell.angle_alpha   90.00
_cell.angle_beta   90.00
_cell.angle_gamma   90.00
#
_symmetry.space_group_name_H-M   'P 1'
#
loop_
_entity.id
_entity.type
_entity.pdbx_description
1 polymer ?
#
loop_
_entity_poly.entity_id
_entity_poly.type
_entity_poly.pdbx_seq_one_letter_code
_entity_poly.pdbx_strand_id
1 'polypeptide(L)'
;MKYRLKKTGEVYHNYKSLEDEWLSQTVVDGELRLVPPLDDSMYDLLHGVKIQQNEYPWNPREDNEGNITTIVCWHRKYNLGDINIKDNDDLKLFEESYAKEIQEAKEWGLFSKVYIYDHSGIDLSLGDFGNWTDILWDAGQVGFMYVNVKKALNAFGRRRMTKNFAKKLKKVLQEEFDVWRSYCIGDTYEVFDVDSREVVFDGTYDECDSWVEEHDDEYYLIPDLE
;
A
#
# COMPACT_ATOMS: atom_id res chain seq x y z
N MET A 1 -17.32 -17.88 14.45
CA MET A 1 -16.10 -17.73 15.26
C MET A 1 -15.26 -18.99 15.13
N LYS A 2 -13.95 -18.83 14.96
CA LYS A 2 -12.97 -19.94 15.04
C LYS A 2 -12.15 -19.83 16.31
N TYR A 3 -11.72 -20.95 16.84
CA TYR A 3 -10.87 -21.02 18.02
C TYR A 3 -9.70 -21.97 17.73
N ARG A 4 -8.51 -21.61 18.17
CA ARG A 4 -7.31 -22.45 18.08
C ARG A 4 -6.96 -23.00 19.45
N LEU A 5 -6.80 -24.31 19.57
CA LEU A 5 -6.38 -24.95 20.83
C LEU A 5 -4.89 -24.63 21.08
N LYS A 6 -4.57 -23.92 22.16
CA LYS A 6 -3.20 -23.51 22.54
C LYS A 6 -2.20 -24.65 22.58
N LYS A 7 -2.63 -25.85 22.96
CA LYS A 7 -1.75 -27.00 23.13
C LYS A 7 -1.39 -27.72 21.81
N THR A 8 -2.32 -27.80 20.86
CA THR A 8 -2.16 -28.61 19.63
C THR A 8 -2.21 -27.76 18.37
N GLY A 9 -2.69 -26.52 18.46
CA GLY A 9 -2.91 -25.66 17.30
C GLY A 9 -4.12 -26.05 16.44
N GLU A 10 -4.92 -27.04 16.86
CA GLU A 10 -6.14 -27.45 16.15
C GLU A 10 -7.17 -26.34 16.17
N VAL A 11 -7.82 -26.07 15.02
CA VAL A 11 -8.82 -25.03 14.86
C VAL A 11 -10.20 -25.62 14.99
N TYR A 12 -11.05 -25.00 15.81
CA TYR A 12 -12.42 -25.38 16.06
C TYR A 12 -13.38 -24.29 15.59
N HIS A 13 -14.54 -24.70 15.08
CA HIS A 13 -15.63 -23.80 14.72
C HIS A 13 -16.72 -23.86 15.80
N ASN A 14 -17.10 -22.70 16.32
CA ASN A 14 -18.25 -22.59 17.23
C ASN A 14 -19.51 -22.24 16.47
N TYR A 15 -20.57 -22.99 16.73
CA TYR A 15 -21.92 -22.72 16.27
C TYR A 15 -22.83 -22.48 17.48
N LYS A 16 -23.68 -21.45 17.39
CA LYS A 16 -24.73 -21.23 18.36
C LYS A 16 -25.89 -22.13 17.99
N SER A 17 -26.30 -23.02 18.90
CA SER A 17 -27.46 -23.87 18.68
C SER A 17 -28.78 -23.06 18.75
N LEU A 18 -29.87 -23.63 18.24
CA LEU A 18 -31.21 -23.03 18.32
C LEU A 18 -31.71 -22.87 19.79
N GLU A 19 -31.07 -23.54 20.74
CA GLU A 19 -31.34 -23.49 22.17
C GLU A 19 -30.36 -22.60 22.96
N ASP A 20 -29.64 -21.72 22.25
CA ASP A 20 -28.60 -20.83 22.81
C ASP A 20 -27.38 -21.55 23.44
N GLU A 21 -27.23 -22.83 23.24
CA GLU A 21 -26.02 -23.56 23.64
C GLU A 21 -24.92 -23.44 22.60
N TRP A 22 -23.71 -23.18 23.05
CA TRP A 22 -22.55 -23.18 22.18
C TRP A 22 -22.07 -24.61 21.92
N LEU A 23 -22.18 -25.06 20.69
CA LEU A 23 -21.64 -26.33 20.21
C LEU A 23 -20.33 -26.05 19.46
N SER A 24 -19.27 -26.69 19.91
CA SER A 24 -17.99 -26.67 19.20
C SER A 24 -17.89 -27.89 18.28
N GLN A 25 -17.49 -27.65 17.05
CA GLN A 25 -17.28 -28.71 16.06
C GLN A 25 -15.87 -28.60 15.50
N THR A 26 -15.24 -29.74 15.28
CA THR A 26 -13.96 -29.83 14.60
C THR A 26 -14.03 -30.87 13.48
N VAL A 27 -13.15 -30.75 12.49
CA VAL A 27 -12.99 -31.76 11.46
C VAL A 27 -11.80 -32.62 11.84
N VAL A 28 -12.05 -33.89 12.14
CA VAL A 28 -11.02 -34.89 12.42
C VAL A 28 -11.13 -35.96 11.34
N ASP A 29 -10.05 -36.22 10.61
CA ASP A 29 -10.00 -37.18 9.51
C ASP A 29 -11.11 -36.96 8.44
N GLY A 30 -11.48 -35.69 8.20
CA GLY A 30 -12.53 -35.32 7.24
C GLY A 30 -13.97 -35.46 7.76
N GLU A 31 -14.19 -35.86 9.01
CA GLU A 31 -15.48 -35.99 9.65
C GLU A 31 -15.71 -34.89 10.68
N LEU A 32 -16.91 -34.28 10.67
CA LEU A 32 -17.37 -33.32 11.70
C LEU A 32 -17.63 -34.05 13.01
N ARG A 33 -16.91 -33.66 14.06
CA ARG A 33 -17.12 -34.17 15.42
C ARG A 33 -17.54 -33.04 16.37
N LEU A 34 -18.55 -33.31 17.19
CA LEU A 34 -18.91 -32.44 18.30
C LEU A 34 -17.86 -32.56 19.41
N VAL A 35 -17.44 -31.45 19.94
CA VAL A 35 -16.52 -31.40 21.09
C VAL A 35 -17.21 -30.72 22.27
N PRO A 36 -16.79 -31.01 23.52
CA PRO A 36 -17.32 -30.36 24.68
C PRO A 36 -17.25 -28.84 24.62
N PRO A 37 -18.07 -28.11 25.42
CA PRO A 37 -17.95 -26.67 25.53
C PRO A 37 -16.51 -26.26 25.81
N LEU A 38 -16.06 -25.23 25.09
CA LEU A 38 -14.69 -24.73 25.17
C LEU A 38 -14.48 -24.03 26.52
N ASP A 39 -13.39 -24.35 27.19
CA ASP A 39 -12.86 -23.53 28.27
C ASP A 39 -12.00 -22.43 27.65
N ASP A 40 -12.43 -21.17 27.73
CA ASP A 40 -11.76 -20.00 27.11
C ASP A 40 -10.30 -19.89 27.52
N SER A 41 -9.91 -20.47 28.66
CA SER A 41 -8.49 -20.48 29.07
C SER A 41 -7.59 -21.36 28.21
N MET A 42 -8.16 -22.31 27.47
CA MET A 42 -7.44 -23.31 26.66
C MET A 42 -7.37 -22.97 25.17
N TYR A 43 -8.08 -21.95 24.72
CA TYR A 43 -8.21 -21.59 23.31
C TYR A 43 -7.89 -20.11 23.08
N ASP A 44 -7.37 -19.81 21.91
CA ASP A 44 -7.28 -18.45 21.41
C ASP A 44 -8.43 -18.21 20.43
N LEU A 45 -9.16 -17.11 20.61
CA LEU A 45 -10.19 -16.67 19.69
C LEU A 45 -9.49 -16.15 18.42
N LEU A 46 -9.90 -16.68 17.27
CA LEU A 46 -9.44 -16.17 15.98
C LEU A 46 -10.51 -15.23 15.42
N HIS A 47 -10.08 -14.05 15.05
CA HIS A 47 -10.92 -13.03 14.44
C HIS A 47 -11.10 -13.28 12.94
N GLY A 48 -12.32 -13.18 12.45
CA GLY A 48 -12.62 -13.31 11.03
C GLY A 48 -12.36 -11.99 10.30
N VAL A 49 -11.49 -12.00 9.31
CA VAL A 49 -11.19 -10.82 8.50
C VAL A 49 -11.55 -11.01 7.03
N LYS A 50 -11.79 -9.90 6.34
CA LYS A 50 -11.96 -9.83 4.89
C LYS A 50 -10.98 -8.84 4.32
N ILE A 51 -10.41 -9.19 3.16
CA ILE A 51 -9.68 -8.22 2.34
C ILE A 51 -10.69 -7.59 1.40
N GLN A 52 -10.88 -6.29 1.49
CA GLN A 52 -11.81 -5.55 0.64
C GLN A 52 -11.14 -4.31 0.07
N GLN A 53 -11.62 -3.85 -1.08
CA GLN A 53 -11.10 -2.61 -1.66
C GLN A 53 -11.46 -1.44 -0.74
N ASN A 54 -10.47 -0.58 -0.45
CA ASN A 54 -10.68 0.63 0.31
C ASN A 54 -11.45 1.65 -0.57
N GLU A 55 -12.68 1.96 -0.19
CA GLU A 55 -13.54 2.91 -0.95
C GLU A 55 -13.08 4.36 -0.78
N TYR A 56 -12.37 4.68 0.30
CA TYR A 56 -11.94 6.04 0.64
C TYR A 56 -10.47 6.07 1.02
N PRO A 57 -9.55 5.66 0.11
CA PRO A 57 -8.15 5.59 0.43
C PRO A 57 -7.60 6.99 0.74
N TRP A 58 -6.80 7.06 1.79
CA TRP A 58 -6.10 8.29 2.12
C TRP A 58 -5.06 8.64 1.04
N ASN A 59 -5.05 9.91 0.61
CA ASN A 59 -4.07 10.38 -0.38
C ASN A 59 -2.69 10.54 0.28
N PRO A 60 -1.68 9.73 -0.05
CA PRO A 60 -0.36 9.78 0.60
C PRO A 60 0.42 11.08 0.32
N ARG A 61 -0.14 11.97 -0.52
CA ARG A 61 0.47 13.26 -0.88
C ARG A 61 -0.27 14.46 -0.30
N GLU A 62 -1.42 14.27 0.37
CA GLU A 62 -2.24 15.38 0.86
C GLU A 62 -1.60 16.12 2.03
N ASP A 63 -1.01 15.38 2.97
CA ASP A 63 -0.25 15.92 4.10
C ASP A 63 1.26 15.74 3.89
N ASN A 64 1.80 16.49 2.95
CA ASN A 64 3.16 16.36 2.41
C ASN A 64 4.30 16.64 3.44
N GLU A 65 4.01 16.78 4.73
CA GLU A 65 5.04 17.08 5.75
C GLU A 65 6.07 15.93 5.90
N GLY A 66 5.64 14.69 5.80
CA GLY A 66 6.48 13.50 5.91
C GLY A 66 7.27 13.15 4.66
N ASN A 67 6.74 13.41 3.47
CA ASN A 67 7.37 13.05 2.21
C ASN A 67 8.61 13.90 1.93
N ILE A 68 9.71 13.26 1.55
CA ILE A 68 10.95 13.96 1.16
C ILE A 68 11.07 14.21 -0.33
N THR A 69 10.19 13.62 -1.12
CA THR A 69 10.13 13.81 -2.56
C THR A 69 9.10 14.87 -2.96
N THR A 70 9.23 15.37 -4.17
CA THR A 70 8.25 16.24 -4.83
C THR A 70 7.91 15.66 -6.18
N ILE A 71 6.61 15.54 -6.47
CA ILE A 71 6.07 15.07 -7.75
C ILE A 71 5.51 16.27 -8.51
N VAL A 72 6.04 16.51 -9.68
CA VAL A 72 5.54 17.53 -10.62
C VAL A 72 4.88 16.82 -11.78
N CYS A 73 3.62 17.15 -12.05
CA CYS A 73 2.83 16.53 -13.10
C CYS A 73 2.24 17.60 -14.04
N TRP A 74 2.21 17.32 -15.36
CA TRP A 74 1.60 18.19 -16.39
C TRP A 74 0.58 17.44 -17.25
N HIS A 75 0.02 16.35 -16.74
CA HIS A 75 -1.03 15.64 -17.47
C HIS A 75 -2.29 16.49 -17.61
N ARG A 76 -2.89 16.54 -18.81
CA ARG A 76 -4.04 17.40 -19.09
C ARG A 76 -5.30 17.00 -18.33
N LYS A 77 -5.53 15.70 -18.20
CA LYS A 77 -6.77 15.11 -17.68
C LYS A 77 -6.70 14.88 -16.15
N TYR A 78 -5.51 14.47 -15.65
CA TYR A 78 -5.33 14.07 -14.26
C TYR A 78 -4.50 15.08 -13.47
N ASN A 79 -4.80 15.21 -12.18
CA ASN A 79 -4.01 15.95 -11.19
C ASN A 79 -3.31 14.92 -10.29
N LEU A 80 -2.16 14.41 -10.74
CA LEU A 80 -1.48 13.30 -10.08
C LEU A 80 -0.31 13.74 -9.19
N GLY A 81 0.16 14.98 -9.29
CA GLY A 81 1.34 15.45 -8.57
C GLY A 81 1.01 16.34 -7.36
N ASP A 82 2.02 16.59 -6.54
CA ASP A 82 2.00 17.65 -5.52
C ASP A 82 1.85 19.01 -6.20
N ILE A 83 2.46 19.14 -7.37
CA ILE A 83 2.42 20.32 -8.23
C ILE A 83 1.87 19.89 -9.59
N ASN A 84 0.70 20.43 -9.93
CA ASN A 84 0.04 20.12 -11.20
C ASN A 84 0.09 21.35 -12.12
N ILE A 85 0.84 21.23 -13.22
CA ILE A 85 1.07 22.29 -14.19
C ILE A 85 0.26 21.99 -15.44
N LYS A 86 -0.57 22.93 -15.88
CA LYS A 86 -1.41 22.74 -17.08
C LYS A 86 -0.91 23.51 -18.29
N ASP A 87 0.04 24.42 -18.09
CA ASP A 87 0.61 25.28 -19.13
C ASP A 87 2.13 25.07 -19.25
N ASN A 88 2.63 25.12 -20.47
CA ASN A 88 4.08 24.96 -20.73
C ASN A 88 4.91 26.17 -20.21
N ASP A 89 4.34 27.34 -20.13
CA ASP A 89 5.04 28.52 -19.62
C ASP A 89 5.18 28.43 -18.11
N ASP A 90 4.15 27.93 -17.42
CA ASP A 90 4.21 27.62 -15.98
C ASP A 90 5.24 26.52 -15.67
N LEU A 91 5.37 25.51 -16.55
CA LEU A 91 6.40 24.48 -16.41
C LEU A 91 7.82 25.05 -16.50
N LYS A 92 8.06 25.94 -17.47
CA LYS A 92 9.37 26.60 -17.59
C LYS A 92 9.67 27.49 -16.38
N LEU A 93 8.69 28.26 -15.93
CA LEU A 93 8.82 29.11 -14.74
C LEU A 93 9.10 28.28 -13.48
N PHE A 94 8.44 27.12 -13.35
CA PHE A 94 8.72 26.16 -12.27
C PHE A 94 10.15 25.62 -12.37
N GLU A 95 10.56 25.11 -13.53
CA GLU A 95 11.90 24.58 -13.75
C GLU A 95 12.99 25.62 -13.47
N GLU A 96 12.80 26.88 -13.87
CA GLU A 96 13.72 27.98 -13.59
C GLU A 96 13.79 28.30 -12.09
N SER A 97 12.63 28.33 -11.41
CA SER A 97 12.51 28.64 -9.98
C SER A 97 13.16 27.58 -9.09
N TYR A 98 13.04 26.31 -9.47
CA TYR A 98 13.56 25.15 -8.74
C TYR A 98 14.81 24.53 -9.38
N ALA A 99 15.44 25.23 -10.35
CA ALA A 99 16.57 24.72 -11.11
C ALA A 99 17.70 24.17 -10.25
N LYS A 100 18.03 24.86 -9.16
CA LYS A 100 19.10 24.43 -8.25
C LYS A 100 18.75 23.13 -7.51
N GLU A 101 17.54 23.01 -7.02
CA GLU A 101 17.07 21.81 -6.30
C GLU A 101 17.01 20.61 -7.24
N ILE A 102 16.46 20.80 -8.44
CA ILE A 102 16.36 19.77 -9.46
C ILE A 102 17.76 19.33 -9.91
N GLN A 103 18.68 20.29 -10.12
CA GLN A 103 20.04 19.99 -10.52
C GLN A 103 20.78 19.20 -9.43
N GLU A 104 20.67 19.61 -8.17
CA GLU A 104 21.27 18.91 -7.04
C GLU A 104 20.70 17.46 -6.92
N ALA A 105 19.39 17.29 -7.07
CA ALA A 105 18.78 15.96 -7.11
C ALA A 105 19.32 15.10 -8.26
N LYS A 106 19.48 15.66 -9.46
CA LYS A 106 20.06 14.95 -10.62
C LYS A 106 21.52 14.52 -10.36
N GLU A 107 22.34 15.38 -9.78
CA GLU A 107 23.74 15.08 -9.45
C GLU A 107 23.89 13.89 -8.48
N TRP A 108 22.94 13.74 -7.56
CA TRP A 108 22.90 12.62 -6.61
C TRP A 108 22.13 11.40 -7.12
N GLY A 109 21.57 11.45 -8.33
CA GLY A 109 20.74 10.38 -8.90
C GLY A 109 19.40 10.20 -8.16
N LEU A 110 18.85 11.29 -7.65
CA LEU A 110 17.61 11.40 -6.87
C LEU A 110 16.50 12.10 -7.65
N PHE A 111 16.55 12.02 -8.95
CA PHE A 111 15.56 12.53 -9.91
C PHE A 111 15.16 11.42 -10.85
N SER A 112 13.87 11.28 -11.11
CA SER A 112 13.34 10.34 -12.11
C SER A 112 12.18 10.97 -12.88
N LYS A 113 12.07 10.63 -14.15
CA LYS A 113 10.90 10.96 -14.96
C LYS A 113 9.74 10.06 -14.53
N VAL A 114 8.52 10.60 -14.59
CA VAL A 114 7.29 9.84 -14.38
C VAL A 114 6.58 9.69 -15.71
N TYR A 115 6.23 8.48 -16.04
CA TYR A 115 5.47 8.11 -17.23
C TYR A 115 4.11 7.56 -16.82
N ILE A 116 3.10 7.76 -17.66
CA ILE A 116 1.77 7.18 -17.54
C ILE A 116 1.51 6.27 -18.72
N TYR A 117 0.77 5.21 -18.47
CA TYR A 117 0.06 4.41 -19.46
C TYR A 117 -1.44 4.59 -19.20
N ASP A 118 -2.20 5.13 -20.17
CA ASP A 118 -3.64 5.45 -20.02
C ASP A 118 -4.46 4.65 -21.06
N HIS A 119 -4.76 3.38 -20.74
CA HIS A 119 -5.56 2.50 -21.56
C HIS A 119 -6.49 1.66 -20.66
N SER A 120 -7.80 1.87 -20.72
CA SER A 120 -8.81 1.24 -19.83
C SER A 120 -8.59 1.41 -18.30
N GLY A 121 -7.64 2.19 -17.92
CA GLY A 121 -7.17 2.50 -16.57
C GLY A 121 -5.81 3.18 -16.68
N ILE A 122 -5.31 3.74 -15.59
CA ILE A 122 -3.98 4.34 -15.58
C ILE A 122 -2.99 3.41 -14.90
N ASP A 123 -1.75 3.42 -15.38
CA ASP A 123 -0.59 2.91 -14.66
C ASP A 123 0.55 3.92 -14.72
N LEU A 124 1.44 3.91 -13.74
CA LEU A 124 2.52 4.86 -13.57
C LEU A 124 3.85 4.15 -13.44
N SER A 125 4.92 4.75 -13.97
CA SER A 125 6.28 4.22 -13.87
C SER A 125 7.31 5.32 -13.62
N LEU A 126 8.33 5.01 -12.80
CA LEU A 126 9.55 5.78 -12.69
C LEU A 126 10.52 5.36 -13.81
N GLY A 127 10.89 6.30 -14.66
CA GLY A 127 11.64 6.01 -15.87
C GLY A 127 10.69 5.66 -17.03
N ASP A 128 11.12 4.80 -17.93
CA ASP A 128 10.26 4.29 -19.00
C ASP A 128 9.59 2.96 -18.59
N PHE A 129 8.60 2.51 -19.36
CA PHE A 129 7.99 1.20 -19.18
C PHE A 129 8.83 0.05 -19.77
N GLY A 130 10.11 0.28 -20.06
CA GLY A 130 11.00 -0.72 -20.66
C GLY A 130 10.62 -1.09 -22.10
N ASN A 131 10.80 -2.37 -22.44
CA ASN A 131 10.61 -2.87 -23.82
C ASN A 131 9.16 -3.24 -24.17
N TRP A 132 8.18 -2.60 -23.60
CA TRP A 132 6.77 -2.84 -23.95
C TRP A 132 6.50 -2.22 -25.33
N THR A 133 6.54 -3.02 -26.36
CA THR A 133 6.45 -2.59 -27.78
C THR A 133 5.07 -2.05 -28.17
N ASP A 134 4.03 -2.35 -27.40
CA ASP A 134 2.64 -1.98 -27.71
C ASP A 134 2.19 -0.67 -27.03
N ILE A 135 3.06 -0.06 -26.23
CA ILE A 135 2.77 1.13 -25.40
C ILE A 135 2.91 2.46 -26.14
N LEU A 136 3.45 2.48 -27.35
CA LEU A 136 3.85 3.70 -28.05
C LEU A 136 2.75 4.75 -28.26
N TRP A 137 1.47 4.36 -28.17
CA TRP A 137 0.34 5.26 -28.40
C TRP A 137 -0.33 5.75 -27.12
N ASP A 138 -0.30 4.95 -26.05
CA ASP A 138 -1.03 5.19 -24.81
C ASP A 138 -0.11 5.54 -23.63
N ALA A 139 1.20 5.56 -23.84
CA ALA A 139 2.20 5.92 -22.82
C ALA A 139 2.93 7.22 -23.15
N GLY A 140 3.18 8.02 -22.13
CA GLY A 140 3.92 9.27 -22.27
C GLY A 140 4.50 9.76 -20.96
N GLN A 141 5.52 10.61 -21.06
CA GLN A 141 6.04 11.32 -19.89
C GLN A 141 5.01 12.36 -19.43
N VAL A 142 4.61 12.25 -18.17
CA VAL A 142 3.59 13.15 -17.56
C VAL A 142 4.15 13.98 -16.42
N GLY A 143 5.40 13.74 -16.04
CA GLY A 143 5.97 14.45 -14.93
C GLY A 143 7.39 14.03 -14.61
N PHE A 144 7.82 14.41 -13.44
CA PHE A 144 9.01 13.91 -12.78
C PHE A 144 8.86 13.93 -11.26
N MET A 145 9.66 13.10 -10.61
CA MET A 145 9.76 13.01 -9.17
C MET A 145 11.20 13.24 -8.75
N TYR A 146 11.42 14.02 -7.71
CA TYR A 146 12.76 14.28 -7.21
C TYR A 146 12.77 14.41 -5.69
N VAL A 147 13.90 14.07 -5.07
CA VAL A 147 14.14 14.30 -3.66
C VAL A 147 14.59 15.74 -3.44
N ASN A 148 13.88 16.48 -2.58
CA ASN A 148 14.40 17.75 -2.07
C ASN A 148 15.52 17.46 -1.06
N VAL A 149 16.78 17.63 -1.49
CA VAL A 149 17.96 17.28 -0.71
C VAL A 149 18.00 18.00 0.65
N LYS A 150 17.60 19.26 0.69
CA LYS A 150 17.57 20.05 1.93
C LYS A 150 16.52 19.50 2.90
N LYS A 151 15.31 19.20 2.41
CA LYS A 151 14.25 18.58 3.21
C LYS A 151 14.71 17.22 3.74
N ALA A 152 15.32 16.39 2.91
CA ALA A 152 15.85 15.09 3.29
C ALA A 152 16.95 15.18 4.35
N LEU A 153 17.91 16.08 4.18
CA LEU A 153 18.95 16.31 5.20
C LEU A 153 18.35 16.69 6.56
N ASN A 154 17.37 17.58 6.57
CA ASN A 154 16.68 17.99 7.79
C ASN A 154 15.90 16.83 8.41
N ALA A 155 15.10 16.11 7.65
CA ALA A 155 14.28 15.00 8.14
C ALA A 155 15.13 13.87 8.76
N PHE A 156 16.31 13.59 8.20
CA PHE A 156 17.23 12.57 8.71
C PHE A 156 18.31 13.11 9.68
N GLY A 157 18.25 14.38 10.09
CA GLY A 157 19.23 15.00 11.00
C GLY A 157 20.66 15.00 10.46
N ARG A 158 20.82 15.08 9.12
CA ARG A 158 22.12 15.04 8.45
C ARG A 158 22.60 16.43 8.07
N ARG A 159 23.92 16.64 8.13
CA ARG A 159 24.53 17.94 7.77
C ARG A 159 25.04 18.00 6.33
N ARG A 160 25.23 16.84 5.67
CA ARG A 160 25.78 16.75 4.32
C ARG A 160 25.34 15.47 3.60
N MET A 161 25.31 15.52 2.29
CA MET A 161 25.12 14.35 1.43
C MET A 161 26.36 13.46 1.42
N THR A 162 26.12 12.15 1.29
CA THR A 162 27.14 11.12 1.07
C THR A 162 26.59 10.09 0.11
N LYS A 163 27.46 9.33 -0.59
CA LYS A 163 27.02 8.27 -1.52
C LYS A 163 26.12 7.23 -0.87
N ASN A 164 26.42 6.83 0.37
CA ASN A 164 25.58 5.87 1.12
C ASN A 164 24.22 6.45 1.49
N PHE A 165 24.17 7.75 1.84
CA PHE A 165 22.91 8.40 2.13
C PHE A 165 22.08 8.60 0.86
N ALA A 166 22.68 8.99 -0.26
CA ALA A 166 21.99 9.06 -1.55
C ALA A 166 21.38 7.70 -1.95
N LYS A 167 22.13 6.59 -1.73
CA LYS A 167 21.56 5.24 -1.97
C LYS A 167 20.34 4.95 -1.10
N LYS A 168 20.35 5.39 0.19
CA LYS A 168 19.18 5.27 1.06
C LYS A 168 18.01 6.12 0.56
N LEU A 169 18.27 7.38 0.19
CA LEU A 169 17.24 8.29 -0.33
C LEU A 169 16.62 7.79 -1.64
N LYS A 170 17.41 7.08 -2.47
CA LYS A 170 16.88 6.45 -3.69
C LYS A 170 15.85 5.35 -3.38
N LYS A 171 16.03 4.60 -2.29
CA LYS A 171 15.03 3.64 -1.83
C LYS A 171 13.77 4.35 -1.36
N VAL A 172 13.92 5.38 -0.53
CA VAL A 172 12.77 6.18 -0.07
C VAL A 172 12.00 6.80 -1.24
N LEU A 173 12.71 7.29 -2.28
CA LEU A 173 12.06 7.79 -3.48
C LEU A 173 11.21 6.71 -4.16
N GLN A 174 11.72 5.48 -4.25
CA GLN A 174 10.98 4.36 -4.82
C GLN A 174 9.77 4.00 -3.93
N GLU A 175 9.96 3.88 -2.63
CA GLU A 175 8.90 3.57 -1.67
C GLU A 175 7.77 4.63 -1.69
N GLU A 176 8.11 5.92 -1.66
CA GLU A 176 7.10 6.99 -1.78
C GLU A 176 6.40 6.97 -3.16
N PHE A 177 7.10 6.56 -4.23
CA PHE A 177 6.49 6.38 -5.53
C PHE A 177 5.52 5.21 -5.56
N ASP A 178 5.90 4.05 -5.00
CA ASP A 178 5.09 2.85 -5.02
C ASP A 178 3.76 3.06 -4.27
N VAL A 179 3.80 3.67 -3.09
CA VAL A 179 2.61 4.04 -2.32
C VAL A 179 1.71 5.01 -3.09
N TRP A 180 2.31 6.06 -3.68
CA TRP A 180 1.56 7.02 -4.49
C TRP A 180 0.99 6.38 -5.77
N ARG A 181 1.73 5.47 -6.43
CA ARG A 181 1.25 4.73 -7.59
C ARG A 181 0.04 3.89 -7.23
N SER A 182 0.10 3.09 -6.15
CA SER A 182 -1.02 2.26 -5.70
C SER A 182 -2.27 3.09 -5.45
N TYR A 183 -2.14 4.25 -4.80
CA TYR A 183 -3.24 5.21 -4.64
C TYR A 183 -3.82 5.67 -5.99
N CYS A 184 -2.96 6.07 -6.94
CA CYS A 184 -3.40 6.60 -8.23
C CYS A 184 -4.10 5.56 -9.11
N ILE A 185 -3.68 4.30 -9.05
CA ILE A 185 -4.26 3.20 -9.85
C ILE A 185 -5.43 2.50 -9.15
N GLY A 186 -5.72 2.87 -7.89
CA GLY A 186 -6.78 2.26 -7.09
C GLY A 186 -6.41 0.88 -6.52
N ASP A 187 -5.13 0.54 -6.45
CA ASP A 187 -4.63 -0.67 -5.79
C ASP A 187 -4.46 -0.38 -4.28
N THR A 188 -5.59 -0.15 -3.62
CA THR A 188 -5.68 0.15 -2.20
C THR A 188 -6.74 -0.75 -1.57
N TYR A 189 -6.32 -1.54 -0.61
CA TYR A 189 -7.15 -2.52 0.10
C TYR A 189 -7.02 -2.34 1.60
N GLU A 190 -7.96 -2.93 2.32
CA GLU A 190 -7.97 -2.96 3.77
C GLU A 190 -8.33 -4.35 4.28
N VAL A 191 -7.74 -4.74 5.39
CA VAL A 191 -8.12 -5.93 6.15
C VAL A 191 -9.14 -5.49 7.20
N PHE A 192 -10.38 -5.90 7.00
CA PHE A 192 -11.51 -5.55 7.83
C PHE A 192 -11.85 -6.71 8.78
N ASP A 193 -11.74 -6.47 10.07
CA ASP A 193 -12.19 -7.42 11.09
C ASP A 193 -13.71 -7.36 11.21
N VAL A 194 -14.36 -8.49 10.90
CA VAL A 194 -15.83 -8.59 10.87
C VAL A 194 -16.41 -8.58 12.27
N ASP A 195 -15.67 -9.07 13.27
CA ASP A 195 -16.13 -9.19 14.65
C ASP A 195 -16.06 -7.82 15.37
N SER A 196 -14.93 -7.12 15.30
CA SER A 196 -14.75 -5.78 15.87
C SER A 196 -15.35 -4.67 15.01
N ARG A 197 -15.52 -4.89 13.72
CA ARG A 197 -15.91 -3.92 12.69
C ARG A 197 -14.90 -2.78 12.52
N GLU A 198 -13.63 -3.09 12.65
CA GLU A 198 -12.52 -2.15 12.49
C GLU A 198 -11.60 -2.57 11.35
N VAL A 199 -10.97 -1.59 10.73
CA VAL A 199 -9.85 -1.85 9.80
C VAL A 199 -8.61 -2.10 10.66
N VAL A 200 -8.00 -3.26 10.48
CA VAL A 200 -6.81 -3.69 11.26
C VAL A 200 -5.51 -3.50 10.48
N PHE A 201 -5.59 -3.43 9.15
CA PHE A 201 -4.47 -3.14 8.28
C PHE A 201 -4.96 -2.53 6.97
N ASP A 202 -4.14 -1.72 6.32
CA ASP A 202 -4.38 -1.18 4.98
C ASP A 202 -3.10 -1.21 4.14
N GLY A 203 -3.24 -1.43 2.83
CA GLY A 203 -2.13 -1.55 1.90
C GLY A 203 -2.58 -1.95 0.50
N THR A 204 -1.65 -2.49 -0.30
CA THR A 204 -1.98 -3.20 -1.54
C THR A 204 -2.64 -4.54 -1.23
N TYR A 205 -3.26 -5.17 -2.24
CA TYR A 205 -3.85 -6.49 -2.04
C TYR A 205 -2.81 -7.51 -1.51
N ASP A 206 -1.63 -7.54 -2.12
CA ASP A 206 -0.56 -8.48 -1.76
C ASP A 206 -0.04 -8.23 -0.32
N GLU A 207 0.01 -6.95 0.12
CA GLU A 207 0.39 -6.60 1.49
C GLU A 207 -0.69 -7.02 2.50
N CYS A 208 -1.96 -6.85 2.18
CA CYS A 208 -3.08 -7.31 3.00
C CYS A 208 -3.10 -8.84 3.14
N ASP A 209 -2.89 -9.57 2.05
CA ASP A 209 -2.83 -11.03 2.05
C ASP A 209 -1.64 -11.54 2.89
N SER A 210 -0.46 -10.98 2.66
CA SER A 210 0.74 -11.29 3.46
C SER A 210 0.55 -10.97 4.94
N TRP A 211 -0.11 -9.86 5.26
CA TRP A 211 -0.38 -9.47 6.65
C TRP A 211 -1.29 -10.51 7.35
N VAL A 212 -2.32 -11.01 6.67
CA VAL A 212 -3.20 -12.06 7.23
C VAL A 212 -2.44 -13.36 7.44
N GLU A 213 -1.54 -13.73 6.50
CA GLU A 213 -0.68 -14.91 6.64
C GLU A 213 0.29 -14.79 7.83
N GLU A 214 0.88 -13.60 8.05
CA GLU A 214 1.80 -13.32 9.16
C GLU A 214 1.12 -13.30 10.53
N HIS A 215 -0.20 -13.07 10.57
CA HIS A 215 -1.01 -12.99 11.79
C HIS A 215 -2.03 -14.14 11.88
N ASP A 216 -1.69 -15.30 11.34
CA ASP A 216 -2.54 -16.48 11.31
C ASP A 216 -2.87 -17.07 12.71
N ASP A 217 -2.17 -16.62 13.74
CA ASP A 217 -2.40 -16.94 15.14
C ASP A 217 -3.55 -16.12 15.79
N GLU A 218 -3.89 -14.96 15.22
CA GLU A 218 -4.95 -14.08 15.69
C GLU A 218 -6.13 -13.98 14.70
N TYR A 219 -5.85 -14.09 13.38
CA TYR A 219 -6.81 -13.82 12.31
C TYR A 219 -6.96 -14.99 11.35
N TYR A 220 -8.10 -15.05 10.68
CA TYR A 220 -8.33 -15.95 9.55
C TYR A 220 -9.15 -15.27 8.46
N LEU A 221 -8.80 -15.50 7.20
CA LEU A 221 -9.54 -14.99 6.07
C LEU A 221 -10.90 -15.69 5.96
N ILE A 222 -11.98 -14.90 5.92
CA ILE A 222 -13.31 -15.40 5.62
C ILE A 222 -13.42 -15.51 4.10
N PRO A 223 -13.69 -16.70 3.55
CA PRO A 223 -13.88 -16.83 2.11
C PRO A 223 -15.10 -16.02 1.66
N ASP A 224 -14.99 -15.35 0.52
CA ASP A 224 -16.13 -14.72 -0.12
C ASP A 224 -17.16 -15.82 -0.43
N LEU A 225 -18.36 -15.67 0.12
CA LEU A 225 -19.48 -16.54 -0.26
C LEU A 225 -19.95 -16.07 -1.64
N GLU A 226 -19.68 -16.87 -2.67
CA GLU A 226 -20.27 -16.73 -4.01
C GLU A 226 -21.81 -16.74 -3.97
#